data_97019e2f6c8c7382772d0900b58967a0
#
_entry.id   97019e2f6c8c7382772d0900b58967a0
#
_cell.length_a   1.000
_cell.length_b   1.000
_cell.length_c   1.000
_cell.angle_alpha   90.00
_cell.angle_beta   90.00
_cell.angle_gamma   90.00
#
_symmetry.space_group_name_H-M   'P 1'
#
loop_
_entity.id
_entity.type
_entity.pdbx_description
1 polymer ?
#
loop_
_entity_poly.entity_id
_entity_poly.type
_entity_poly.pdbx_seq_one_letter_code
_entity_poly.pdbx_strand_id
1 'polypeptide(L)'
;MCIRDSFWRPENYSGKFYGLTTLREALVQSINIVSIKLLREIGVKKSSEIIDNFGFNFDRLPQDLSLALGSGNFSPAEVARGFSVFANDGVISDIHYVRQIRDKNDNIIFDHSESNDVNISSISAFPWLNTVQLDASKPYFLLPPINKADPVIDPRVAFMVKDILKEASQRGSNGRLTRFLDRKDFAGKTGTTNDAVSTWFSGFNSNIVTTVWVGNDDFESLGDNEFGSTTALPIWVDYMDFAFKKVDIDEFTLPDGISYVRINKKTGELSKSAEDESYFELFLREDL
;
A
#
# COMPACT_ATOMS: atom_id res chain seq x y z
N MET A 1 17.88 -7.12 36.72
CA MET A 1 16.47 -7.41 36.99
C MET A 1 15.68 -6.98 35.78
N CYS A 2 15.39 -7.91 34.88
CA CYS A 2 14.63 -7.59 33.67
C CYS A 2 13.15 -7.71 33.99
N ILE A 3 12.43 -6.60 34.02
CA ILE A 3 10.98 -6.59 34.13
C ILE A 3 10.43 -6.98 32.77
N ARG A 4 10.09 -8.26 32.58
CA ARG A 4 9.38 -8.80 31.41
C ARG A 4 7.88 -8.88 31.68
N ASP A 5 7.25 -7.83 32.16
CA ASP A 5 5.84 -7.89 32.59
C ASP A 5 4.89 -7.03 31.73
N SER A 6 5.32 -6.56 30.56
CA SER A 6 4.41 -5.95 29.59
C SER A 6 4.06 -6.96 28.50
N PHE A 7 2.99 -7.71 28.70
CA PHE A 7 2.35 -8.43 27.57
C PHE A 7 1.82 -7.40 26.60
N TRP A 8 2.28 -7.46 25.35
CA TRP A 8 1.68 -6.67 24.29
C TRP A 8 0.20 -7.05 24.12
N ARG A 9 -0.68 -6.08 24.33
CA ARG A 9 -2.13 -6.25 24.25
C ARG A 9 -2.68 -5.29 23.19
N PRO A 10 -2.66 -5.69 21.91
CA PRO A 10 -3.20 -4.86 20.87
C PRO A 10 -4.71 -4.73 21.01
N GLU A 11 -5.21 -3.53 20.68
CA GLU A 11 -6.62 -3.20 20.69
C GLU A 11 -7.05 -2.63 19.34
N ASN A 12 -8.35 -2.70 19.06
CA ASN A 12 -8.90 -1.92 17.96
C ASN A 12 -8.97 -0.46 18.39
N TYR A 13 -8.78 0.46 17.45
CA TYR A 13 -8.87 1.89 17.75
C TYR A 13 -10.15 2.28 18.51
N SER A 14 -11.28 1.65 18.16
CA SER A 14 -12.57 1.85 18.82
C SER A 14 -12.66 1.29 20.25
N GLY A 15 -11.67 0.54 20.71
CA GLY A 15 -11.71 -0.24 21.97
C GLY A 15 -12.72 -1.39 21.95
N LYS A 16 -13.42 -1.63 20.83
CA LYS A 16 -14.50 -2.63 20.72
C LYS A 16 -14.03 -3.90 20.02
N PHE A 17 -14.65 -5.03 20.36
CA PHE A 17 -14.53 -6.30 19.68
C PHE A 17 -15.81 -6.58 18.90
N TYR A 18 -15.68 -6.96 17.62
CA TYR A 18 -16.80 -7.05 16.68
C TYR A 18 -17.34 -8.49 16.48
N GLY A 19 -16.79 -9.48 17.18
CA GLY A 19 -17.14 -10.89 16.99
C GLY A 19 -16.66 -11.45 15.65
N LEU A 20 -17.45 -12.34 15.04
CA LEU A 20 -17.16 -12.86 13.71
C LEU A 20 -17.21 -11.73 12.69
N THR A 21 -16.15 -11.58 11.95
CA THR A 21 -15.95 -10.47 10.99
C THR A 21 -15.25 -11.02 9.76
N THR A 22 -15.75 -10.72 8.56
CA THR A 22 -15.09 -11.12 7.32
C THR A 22 -13.78 -10.35 7.11
N LEU A 23 -12.85 -10.92 6.36
CA LEU A 23 -11.58 -10.24 6.03
C LEU A 23 -11.82 -8.93 5.27
N ARG A 24 -12.83 -8.90 4.38
CA ARG A 24 -13.26 -7.68 3.68
C ARG A 24 -13.65 -6.59 4.67
N GLU A 25 -14.59 -6.86 5.56
CA GLU A 25 -15.06 -5.87 6.53
C GLU A 25 -13.92 -5.43 7.46
N ALA A 26 -13.05 -6.36 7.85
CA ALA A 26 -11.90 -6.05 8.68
C ALA A 26 -10.94 -5.06 8.02
N LEU A 27 -10.64 -5.24 6.72
CA LEU A 27 -9.77 -4.33 5.98
C LEU A 27 -10.47 -2.99 5.69
N VAL A 28 -11.75 -3.02 5.32
CA VAL A 28 -12.56 -1.82 5.07
C VAL A 28 -12.63 -0.92 6.32
N GLN A 29 -12.86 -1.51 7.50
CA GLN A 29 -12.95 -0.79 8.78
C GLN A 29 -11.60 -0.64 9.49
N SER A 30 -10.52 -1.18 8.91
CA SER A 30 -9.18 -1.14 9.53
C SER A 30 -9.14 -1.76 10.93
N ILE A 31 -9.69 -2.98 11.08
CA ILE A 31 -9.80 -3.68 12.37
C ILE A 31 -8.47 -4.37 12.69
N ASN A 32 -7.72 -3.82 13.65
CA ASN A 32 -6.38 -4.27 14.02
C ASN A 32 -6.32 -5.75 14.43
N ILE A 33 -7.23 -6.19 15.30
CA ILE A 33 -7.21 -7.53 15.89
C ILE A 33 -7.36 -8.63 14.82
N VAL A 34 -8.14 -8.38 13.77
CA VAL A 34 -8.30 -9.36 12.68
C VAL A 34 -7.00 -9.48 11.88
N SER A 35 -6.36 -8.37 11.54
CA SER A 35 -5.07 -8.36 10.83
C SER A 35 -3.97 -9.09 11.63
N ILE A 36 -3.91 -8.87 12.95
CA ILE A 36 -2.95 -9.54 13.83
C ILE A 36 -3.22 -11.05 13.91
N LYS A 37 -4.48 -11.47 14.03
CA LYS A 37 -4.84 -12.89 14.03
C LYS A 37 -4.47 -13.56 12.70
N LEU A 38 -4.75 -12.91 11.59
CA LEU A 38 -4.41 -13.40 10.26
C LEU A 38 -2.89 -13.56 10.11
N LEU A 39 -2.10 -12.55 10.49
CA LEU A 39 -0.64 -12.64 10.47
C LEU A 39 -0.11 -13.77 11.35
N ARG A 40 -0.70 -14.00 12.51
CA ARG A 40 -0.33 -15.08 13.41
C ARG A 40 -0.57 -16.46 12.76
N GLU A 41 -1.68 -16.64 12.03
CA GLU A 41 -1.99 -17.90 11.32
C GLU A 41 -1.05 -18.13 10.13
N ILE A 42 -0.75 -17.08 9.34
CA ILE A 42 0.15 -17.17 8.18
C ILE A 42 1.60 -17.35 8.64
N GLY A 43 1.99 -16.68 9.72
CA GLY A 43 3.34 -16.59 10.25
C GLY A 43 4.10 -15.37 9.75
N VAL A 44 4.82 -14.71 10.67
CA VAL A 44 5.56 -13.46 10.41
C VAL A 44 6.59 -13.64 9.30
N LYS A 45 7.41 -14.70 9.37
CA LYS A 45 8.47 -14.96 8.38
C LYS A 45 7.90 -15.07 6.95
N LYS A 46 6.87 -15.91 6.75
CA LYS A 46 6.25 -16.10 5.44
C LYS A 46 5.64 -14.81 4.90
N SER A 47 5.02 -14.02 5.77
CA SER A 47 4.47 -12.72 5.39
C SER A 47 5.56 -11.73 5.02
N SER A 48 6.67 -11.69 5.76
CA SER A 48 7.83 -10.83 5.43
C SER A 48 8.46 -11.20 4.08
N GLU A 49 8.57 -12.47 3.75
CA GLU A 49 9.06 -12.95 2.44
C GLU A 49 8.15 -12.46 1.28
N ILE A 50 6.83 -12.46 1.50
CA ILE A 50 5.88 -11.91 0.52
C ILE A 50 6.01 -10.39 0.41
N ILE A 51 6.13 -9.69 1.53
CA ILE A 51 6.26 -8.23 1.57
C ILE A 51 7.56 -7.78 0.90
N ASP A 52 8.65 -8.56 1.01
CA ASP A 52 9.90 -8.30 0.29
C ASP A 52 9.69 -8.26 -1.23
N ASN A 53 8.84 -9.14 -1.77
CA ASN A 53 8.49 -9.10 -3.20
C ASN A 53 7.76 -7.81 -3.62
N PHE A 54 7.15 -7.07 -2.67
CA PHE A 54 6.56 -5.76 -2.90
C PHE A 54 7.60 -4.62 -2.86
N GLY A 55 8.88 -4.95 -2.77
CA GLY A 55 10.00 -4.01 -2.78
C GLY A 55 10.35 -3.42 -1.41
N PHE A 56 9.84 -3.99 -0.32
CA PHE A 56 10.25 -3.65 1.04
C PHE A 56 11.41 -4.53 1.47
N ASN A 57 12.47 -3.92 2.00
CA ASN A 57 13.63 -4.67 2.46
C ASN A 57 13.28 -5.56 3.66
N PHE A 58 13.48 -6.89 3.51
CA PHE A 58 13.18 -7.89 4.52
C PHE A 58 13.84 -7.60 5.88
N ASP A 59 15.09 -7.16 5.89
CA ASP A 59 15.85 -6.88 7.11
C ASP A 59 15.31 -5.68 7.92
N ARG A 60 14.50 -4.83 7.28
CA ARG A 60 13.86 -3.66 7.90
C ARG A 60 12.43 -3.94 8.37
N LEU A 61 11.89 -5.11 8.04
CA LEU A 61 10.56 -5.52 8.46
C LEU A 61 10.55 -5.97 9.92
N PRO A 62 9.57 -5.55 10.72
CA PRO A 62 9.38 -6.08 12.07
C PRO A 62 9.22 -7.60 12.05
N GLN A 63 9.96 -8.30 12.91
CA GLN A 63 9.94 -9.76 13.00
C GLN A 63 8.96 -10.24 14.07
N ASP A 64 7.89 -9.50 14.33
CA ASP A 64 6.84 -9.79 15.28
C ASP A 64 5.45 -9.43 14.75
N LEU A 65 4.42 -9.62 15.57
CA LEU A 65 3.03 -9.39 15.14
C LEU A 65 2.67 -7.92 14.91
N SER A 66 3.52 -6.97 15.30
CA SER A 66 3.31 -5.55 15.00
C SER A 66 3.40 -5.25 13.49
N LEU A 67 4.06 -6.15 12.73
CA LEU A 67 4.07 -6.11 11.25
C LEU A 67 2.64 -6.00 10.67
N ALA A 68 1.65 -6.66 11.28
CA ALA A 68 0.25 -6.58 10.84
C ALA A 68 -0.35 -5.17 10.90
N LEU A 69 0.25 -4.29 11.69
CA LEU A 69 -0.17 -2.90 11.89
C LEU A 69 0.71 -1.90 11.16
N GLY A 70 1.70 -2.37 10.40
CA GLY A 70 2.58 -1.51 9.61
C GLY A 70 3.65 -0.79 10.43
N SER A 71 4.21 -1.43 11.46
CA SER A 71 5.20 -0.80 12.36
C SER A 71 6.60 -0.64 11.74
N GLY A 72 6.82 -1.00 10.49
CA GLY A 72 8.08 -0.79 9.77
C GLY A 72 8.32 0.68 9.40
N ASN A 73 9.60 1.07 9.29
CA ASN A 73 10.01 2.41 8.88
C ASN A 73 10.39 2.41 7.39
N PHE A 74 9.53 3.04 6.57
CA PHE A 74 9.70 3.13 5.13
C PHE A 74 9.44 4.55 4.63
N SER A 75 10.07 4.92 3.52
CA SER A 75 9.83 6.20 2.87
C SER A 75 8.50 6.19 2.10
N PRO A 76 7.91 7.37 1.85
CA PRO A 76 6.73 7.47 0.98
C PRO A 76 6.93 6.84 -0.40
N ALA A 77 8.15 6.90 -0.96
CA ALA A 77 8.48 6.29 -2.23
C ALA A 77 8.39 4.76 -2.18
N GLU A 78 8.94 4.11 -1.12
CA GLU A 78 8.85 2.66 -0.95
C GLU A 78 7.40 2.22 -0.76
N VAL A 79 6.61 2.97 0.01
CA VAL A 79 5.19 2.67 0.20
C VAL A 79 4.41 2.83 -1.10
N ALA A 80 4.65 3.90 -1.88
CA ALA A 80 4.03 4.08 -3.19
C ALA A 80 4.37 2.94 -4.14
N ARG A 81 5.65 2.48 -4.13
CA ARG A 81 6.10 1.32 -4.91
C ARG A 81 5.34 0.05 -4.52
N GLY A 82 5.20 -0.24 -3.22
CA GLY A 82 4.43 -1.38 -2.74
C GLY A 82 2.95 -1.31 -3.19
N PHE A 83 2.34 -0.12 -3.13
CA PHE A 83 0.97 0.08 -3.61
C PHE A 83 0.83 -0.04 -5.14
N SER A 84 1.91 0.21 -5.91
CA SER A 84 1.89 0.03 -7.37
C SER A 84 1.59 -1.41 -7.78
N VAL A 85 1.91 -2.39 -6.95
CA VAL A 85 1.58 -3.81 -7.18
C VAL A 85 0.07 -4.00 -7.34
N PHE A 86 -0.73 -3.34 -6.50
CA PHE A 86 -2.19 -3.41 -6.60
C PHE A 86 -2.73 -2.59 -7.76
N ALA A 87 -2.16 -1.41 -8.02
CA ALA A 87 -2.57 -0.58 -9.15
C ALA A 87 -2.32 -1.26 -10.49
N ASN A 88 -1.23 -2.02 -10.59
CA ASN A 88 -0.69 -2.62 -11.81
C ASN A 88 -0.85 -4.15 -11.83
N ASP A 89 -2.01 -4.65 -11.38
CA ASP A 89 -2.45 -6.06 -11.49
C ASP A 89 -1.40 -7.10 -11.06
N GLY A 90 -0.74 -6.84 -9.95
CA GLY A 90 0.26 -7.73 -9.36
C GLY A 90 1.70 -7.44 -9.77
N VAL A 91 1.93 -6.52 -10.72
CA VAL A 91 3.27 -6.15 -11.19
C VAL A 91 3.81 -4.97 -10.42
N ILE A 92 5.03 -5.08 -9.90
CA ILE A 92 5.69 -3.98 -9.20
C ILE A 92 6.31 -3.00 -10.21
N SER A 93 6.23 -1.71 -9.92
CA SER A 93 6.84 -0.66 -10.74
C SER A 93 8.15 -0.17 -10.13
N ASP A 94 9.16 0.06 -10.95
CA ASP A 94 10.37 0.72 -10.50
C ASP A 94 10.15 2.23 -10.35
N ILE A 95 10.78 2.80 -9.33
CA ILE A 95 10.80 4.25 -9.11
C ILE A 95 12.09 4.83 -9.67
N HIS A 96 11.96 5.88 -10.44
CA HIS A 96 13.11 6.67 -10.92
C HIS A 96 12.79 8.16 -10.78
N TYR A 97 13.81 8.95 -10.47
CA TYR A 97 13.69 10.39 -10.31
C TYR A 97 14.10 11.16 -11.56
N VAL A 98 14.93 10.54 -12.40
CA VAL A 98 15.43 11.14 -13.64
C VAL A 98 15.02 10.27 -14.80
N ARG A 99 14.12 10.80 -15.64
CA ARG A 99 13.68 10.11 -16.84
C ARG A 99 14.70 10.26 -17.97
N GLN A 100 15.20 11.47 -18.17
CA GLN A 100 16.10 11.78 -19.29
C GLN A 100 17.03 12.92 -18.93
N ILE A 101 18.29 12.84 -19.39
CA ILE A 101 19.27 13.92 -19.32
C ILE A 101 19.66 14.31 -20.74
N ARG A 102 19.66 15.61 -21.04
CA ARG A 102 20.10 16.17 -22.32
C ARG A 102 21.24 17.13 -22.12
N ASP A 103 22.11 17.20 -23.12
CA ASP A 103 23.19 18.21 -23.17
C ASP A 103 22.63 19.58 -23.67
N LYS A 104 23.54 20.59 -23.71
CA LYS A 104 23.18 21.94 -24.20
C LYS A 104 22.79 21.99 -25.67
N ASN A 105 23.03 20.94 -26.45
CA ASN A 105 22.69 20.82 -27.86
C ASN A 105 21.46 19.95 -28.09
N ASP A 106 20.74 19.62 -27.00
CA ASP A 106 19.54 18.76 -26.97
C ASP A 106 19.81 17.28 -27.29
N ASN A 107 21.08 16.83 -27.28
CA ASN A 107 21.41 15.42 -27.42
C ASN A 107 21.08 14.68 -26.13
N ILE A 108 20.44 13.51 -26.24
CA ILE A 108 20.14 12.66 -25.10
C ILE A 108 21.44 12.01 -24.62
N ILE A 109 21.80 12.30 -23.34
CA ILE A 109 22.94 11.69 -22.66
C ILE A 109 22.49 10.45 -21.89
N PHE A 110 21.27 10.48 -21.34
CA PHE A 110 20.66 9.40 -20.59
C PHE A 110 19.16 9.35 -20.85
N ASP A 111 18.62 8.15 -21.05
CA ASP A 111 17.18 7.89 -21.12
C ASP A 111 16.86 6.63 -20.36
N HIS A 112 15.99 6.75 -19.35
CA HIS A 112 15.60 5.63 -18.50
C HIS A 112 14.80 4.56 -19.28
N SER A 113 14.07 4.96 -20.31
CA SER A 113 13.26 4.03 -21.12
C SER A 113 14.11 3.07 -21.96
N GLU A 114 15.35 3.45 -22.28
CA GLU A 114 16.30 2.65 -23.06
C GLU A 114 17.27 1.83 -22.17
N SER A 115 17.31 2.12 -20.87
CA SER A 115 18.25 1.46 -19.96
C SER A 115 17.66 0.18 -19.38
N ASN A 116 17.79 -0.93 -20.10
CA ASN A 116 17.64 -2.25 -19.50
C ASN A 116 18.86 -2.68 -18.64
N ASP A 117 19.95 -1.92 -18.74
CA ASP A 117 21.18 -2.11 -17.97
C ASP A 117 21.77 -0.75 -17.61
N VAL A 118 21.50 -0.24 -16.41
CA VAL A 118 22.33 0.83 -15.85
C VAL A 118 23.68 0.23 -15.50
N ASN A 119 24.57 0.20 -16.48
CA ASN A 119 25.97 -0.08 -16.23
C ASN A 119 26.53 1.12 -15.47
N ILE A 120 26.72 0.97 -14.14
CA ILE A 120 27.25 1.99 -13.23
C ILE A 120 28.58 2.57 -13.74
N SER A 121 29.26 1.87 -14.66
CA SER A 121 30.50 2.37 -15.34
C SER A 121 30.27 3.59 -16.24
N SER A 122 28.99 3.90 -16.65
CA SER A 122 28.69 5.10 -17.43
C SER A 122 28.58 6.37 -16.56
N ILE A 123 28.48 6.23 -15.23
CA ILE A 123 28.47 7.36 -14.28
C ILE A 123 29.85 8.07 -14.25
N SER A 124 30.92 7.42 -14.73
CA SER A 124 32.25 8.04 -14.89
C SER A 124 32.26 9.23 -15.86
N ALA A 125 31.21 9.44 -16.64
CA ALA A 125 31.06 10.60 -17.52
C ALA A 125 30.78 11.92 -16.76
N PHE A 126 30.49 11.86 -15.47
CA PHE A 126 30.24 13.03 -14.62
C PHE A 126 31.29 13.11 -13.49
N PRO A 127 32.47 13.76 -13.70
CA PRO A 127 33.56 13.83 -12.72
C PRO A 127 33.13 14.41 -11.36
N TRP A 128 32.10 15.26 -11.34
CA TRP A 128 31.56 15.86 -10.11
C TRP A 128 30.71 14.90 -9.27
N LEU A 129 30.14 13.84 -9.85
CA LEU A 129 29.46 12.78 -9.11
C LEU A 129 30.45 11.91 -8.32
N ASN A 130 31.69 11.81 -8.78
CA ASN A 130 32.75 11.10 -8.06
C ASN A 130 33.21 11.85 -6.79
N THR A 131 32.83 13.12 -6.62
CA THR A 131 33.11 13.91 -5.40
C THR A 131 32.01 13.78 -4.34
N VAL A 132 30.85 13.23 -4.68
CA VAL A 132 29.85 12.89 -3.70
C VAL A 132 30.26 11.55 -3.07
N GLN A 133 31.00 11.60 -1.97
CA GLN A 133 31.20 10.43 -1.13
C GLN A 133 29.83 9.99 -0.61
N LEU A 134 29.22 9.02 -1.30
CA LEU A 134 28.08 8.30 -0.79
C LEU A 134 28.53 7.55 0.46
N ASP A 135 28.16 8.05 1.61
CA ASP A 135 28.40 7.36 2.88
C ASP A 135 27.58 6.07 2.86
N ALA A 136 28.24 4.94 2.62
CA ALA A 136 27.62 3.62 2.55
C ALA A 136 26.90 3.22 3.86
N SER A 137 27.13 3.98 4.94
CA SER A 137 26.42 3.79 6.22
C SER A 137 25.07 4.50 6.27
N LYS A 138 24.79 5.41 5.32
CA LYS A 138 23.48 6.06 5.23
C LYS A 138 22.65 5.37 4.16
N PRO A 139 21.39 5.04 4.42
CA PRO A 139 20.50 4.44 3.44
C PRO A 139 20.10 5.49 2.39
N TYR A 140 20.99 5.74 1.43
CA TYR A 140 20.56 6.36 0.19
C TYR A 140 19.77 5.31 -0.60
N PHE A 141 18.51 5.58 -0.80
CA PHE A 141 17.56 4.65 -1.42
C PHE A 141 17.87 4.44 -2.90
N LEU A 142 18.80 3.56 -3.18
CA LEU A 142 18.77 2.84 -4.44
C LEU A 142 17.83 1.67 -4.21
N LEU A 143 16.59 1.80 -4.65
CA LEU A 143 15.67 0.67 -4.67
C LEU A 143 16.30 -0.40 -5.58
N PRO A 144 16.36 -1.68 -5.13
CA PRO A 144 16.92 -2.73 -5.95
C PRO A 144 16.17 -2.81 -7.29
N PRO A 145 16.86 -3.04 -8.43
CA PRO A 145 16.21 -3.25 -9.71
C PRO A 145 15.30 -4.48 -9.63
N ILE A 146 14.10 -4.36 -10.16
CA ILE A 146 13.14 -5.46 -10.21
C ILE A 146 12.92 -5.85 -11.66
N ASN A 147 12.92 -7.15 -11.92
CA ASN A 147 12.58 -7.67 -13.24
C ASN A 147 11.09 -7.41 -13.51
N LYS A 148 10.80 -6.52 -14.47
CA LYS A 148 9.48 -5.91 -14.71
C LYS A 148 8.46 -6.84 -15.37
N ALA A 149 8.84 -8.06 -15.73
CA ALA A 149 8.02 -8.90 -16.61
C ALA A 149 7.01 -9.76 -15.85
N ASP A 150 7.33 -10.19 -14.63
CA ASP A 150 6.50 -11.15 -13.90
C ASP A 150 5.75 -10.50 -12.74
N PRO A 151 4.46 -10.83 -12.53
CA PRO A 151 3.72 -10.38 -11.37
C PRO A 151 4.34 -10.95 -10.08
N VAL A 152 4.49 -10.12 -9.06
CA VAL A 152 5.00 -10.52 -7.73
C VAL A 152 3.91 -11.19 -6.87
N ILE A 153 2.64 -11.00 -7.24
CA ILE A 153 1.48 -11.74 -6.73
C ILE A 153 0.53 -12.09 -7.87
N ASP A 154 -0.31 -13.09 -7.65
CA ASP A 154 -1.37 -13.43 -8.60
C ASP A 154 -2.25 -12.20 -8.90
N PRO A 155 -2.46 -11.83 -10.17
CA PRO A 155 -3.30 -10.69 -10.58
C PRO A 155 -4.71 -10.74 -9.99
N ARG A 156 -5.26 -11.94 -9.80
CA ARG A 156 -6.58 -12.15 -9.20
C ARG A 156 -6.59 -11.78 -7.71
N VAL A 157 -5.52 -12.10 -6.99
CA VAL A 157 -5.34 -11.69 -5.58
C VAL A 157 -5.15 -10.19 -5.49
N ALA A 158 -4.34 -9.59 -6.38
CA ALA A 158 -4.17 -8.15 -6.48
C ALA A 158 -5.53 -7.46 -6.68
N PHE A 159 -6.37 -7.98 -7.59
CA PHE A 159 -7.71 -7.46 -7.85
C PHE A 159 -8.63 -7.57 -6.62
N MET A 160 -8.64 -8.70 -5.92
CA MET A 160 -9.46 -8.88 -4.72
C MET A 160 -9.10 -7.85 -3.63
N VAL A 161 -7.80 -7.62 -3.41
CA VAL A 161 -7.35 -6.59 -2.45
C VAL A 161 -7.71 -5.18 -2.93
N LYS A 162 -7.51 -4.90 -4.22
CA LYS A 162 -7.87 -3.62 -4.87
C LYS A 162 -9.36 -3.31 -4.70
N ASP A 163 -10.24 -4.29 -4.91
CA ASP A 163 -11.69 -4.18 -4.74
C ASP A 163 -12.06 -3.84 -3.28
N ILE A 164 -11.44 -4.51 -2.30
CA ILE A 164 -11.65 -4.19 -0.88
C ILE A 164 -11.16 -2.76 -0.55
N LEU A 165 -10.02 -2.35 -1.08
CA LEU A 165 -9.49 -0.99 -0.87
C LEU A 165 -10.35 0.09 -1.55
N LYS A 166 -10.95 -0.22 -2.71
CA LYS A 166 -11.96 0.63 -3.37
C LYS A 166 -13.18 0.80 -2.46
N GLU A 167 -13.68 -0.28 -1.91
CA GLU A 167 -14.80 -0.24 -0.96
C GLU A 167 -14.46 0.52 0.32
N ALA A 168 -13.24 0.35 0.87
CA ALA A 168 -12.75 1.11 2.02
C ALA A 168 -12.76 2.62 1.78
N SER A 169 -12.47 3.05 0.54
CA SER A 169 -12.50 4.45 0.12
C SER A 169 -13.91 5.01 -0.01
N GLN A 170 -14.92 4.16 -0.20
CA GLN A 170 -16.32 4.57 -0.38
C GLN A 170 -17.11 4.61 0.94
N ARG A 171 -16.99 3.58 1.80
CA ARG A 171 -17.79 3.42 3.01
C ARG A 171 -17.01 3.17 4.30
N GLY A 172 -15.71 2.88 4.23
CA GLY A 172 -14.86 2.53 5.36
C GLY A 172 -14.32 3.74 6.12
N SER A 173 -13.20 3.53 6.81
CA SER A 173 -12.47 4.58 7.55
C SER A 173 -12.12 5.80 6.67
N ASN A 174 -12.06 5.59 5.35
CA ASN A 174 -11.76 6.60 4.33
C ASN A 174 -13.03 7.13 3.62
N GLY A 175 -14.23 6.76 4.03
CA GLY A 175 -15.50 7.04 3.33
C GLY A 175 -15.85 8.51 3.11
N ARG A 176 -14.98 9.42 3.50
CA ARG A 176 -15.06 10.85 3.15
C ARG A 176 -14.56 11.15 1.73
N LEU A 177 -13.80 10.25 1.11
CA LEU A 177 -13.19 10.47 -0.22
C LEU A 177 -14.22 10.72 -1.31
N THR A 178 -15.28 9.93 -1.35
CA THR A 178 -16.34 10.07 -2.35
C THR A 178 -17.14 11.38 -2.22
N ARG A 179 -16.94 12.14 -1.15
CA ARG A 179 -17.55 13.46 -0.98
C ARG A 179 -16.72 14.58 -1.61
N PHE A 180 -15.44 14.33 -1.85
CA PHE A 180 -14.49 15.33 -2.36
C PHE A 180 -14.12 15.10 -3.81
N LEU A 181 -14.18 13.86 -4.28
CA LEU A 181 -13.81 13.48 -5.65
C LEU A 181 -15.04 12.97 -6.39
N ASP A 182 -15.36 13.60 -7.51
CA ASP A 182 -16.50 13.22 -8.38
C ASP A 182 -16.12 12.01 -9.28
N ARG A 183 -15.43 11.00 -8.70
CA ARG A 183 -15.10 9.75 -9.37
C ARG A 183 -15.01 8.62 -8.34
N LYS A 184 -15.07 7.37 -8.82
CA LYS A 184 -15.10 6.16 -7.98
C LYS A 184 -14.09 5.10 -8.38
N ASP A 185 -13.29 5.36 -9.41
CA ASP A 185 -12.26 4.46 -9.95
C ASP A 185 -10.92 4.59 -9.19
N PHE A 186 -10.98 4.70 -7.89
CA PHE A 186 -9.80 4.77 -7.03
C PHE A 186 -9.96 3.89 -5.79
N ALA A 187 -8.82 3.48 -5.27
CA ALA A 187 -8.69 2.69 -4.05
C ALA A 187 -7.65 3.32 -3.13
N GLY A 188 -7.72 3.07 -1.83
CA GLY A 188 -6.73 3.62 -0.92
C GLY A 188 -6.89 3.14 0.52
N LYS A 189 -5.87 3.47 1.33
CA LYS A 189 -5.81 3.11 2.75
C LYS A 189 -5.15 4.20 3.57
N THR A 190 -5.75 4.52 4.71
CA THR A 190 -5.13 5.34 5.76
C THR A 190 -4.17 4.52 6.60
N GLY A 191 -3.15 5.16 7.13
CA GLY A 191 -2.30 4.67 8.21
C GLY A 191 -2.23 5.72 9.31
N THR A 192 -2.18 5.27 10.56
CA THR A 192 -1.98 6.13 11.72
C THR A 192 -1.24 5.33 12.77
N THR A 193 -0.10 5.85 13.24
CA THR A 193 0.62 5.24 14.36
C THR A 193 -0.07 5.58 15.68
N ASN A 194 0.27 4.81 16.73
CA ASN A 194 -0.11 5.16 18.09
C ASN A 194 0.35 6.59 18.39
N ASP A 195 -0.41 7.29 19.22
CA ASP A 195 -0.15 8.68 19.64
C ASP A 195 -0.02 9.69 18.47
N ALA A 196 -0.54 9.34 17.29
CA ALA A 196 -0.52 10.18 16.09
C ALA A 196 0.89 10.73 15.74
N VAL A 197 1.93 9.93 15.89
CA VAL A 197 3.31 10.32 15.57
C VAL A 197 3.53 10.41 14.06
N SER A 198 2.87 9.53 13.31
CA SER A 198 2.90 9.50 11.84
C SER A 198 1.52 9.17 11.29
N THR A 199 1.11 9.90 10.28
CA THR A 199 -0.13 9.68 9.56
C THR A 199 0.13 9.48 8.09
N TRP A 200 -0.59 8.56 7.48
CA TRP A 200 -0.39 8.13 6.11
C TRP A 200 -1.70 8.07 5.36
N PHE A 201 -1.63 8.36 4.08
CA PHE A 201 -2.62 7.94 3.11
C PHE A 201 -1.93 7.49 1.83
N SER A 202 -2.23 6.28 1.40
CA SER A 202 -1.81 5.76 0.09
C SER A 202 -3.04 5.41 -0.72
N GLY A 203 -3.13 5.97 -1.92
CA GLY A 203 -4.25 5.74 -2.80
C GLY A 203 -3.80 5.72 -4.27
N PHE A 204 -4.61 5.07 -5.10
CA PHE A 204 -4.30 4.84 -6.50
C PHE A 204 -5.55 4.64 -7.35
N ASN A 205 -5.38 4.83 -8.66
CA ASN A 205 -6.23 4.25 -9.70
C ASN A 205 -5.35 3.47 -10.68
N SER A 206 -5.86 3.06 -11.82
CA SER A 206 -5.08 2.32 -12.85
C SER A 206 -3.89 3.11 -13.42
N ASN A 207 -3.86 4.44 -13.26
CA ASN A 207 -2.87 5.31 -13.89
C ASN A 207 -1.89 5.96 -12.91
N ILE A 208 -2.31 6.21 -11.67
CA ILE A 208 -1.57 7.03 -10.70
C ILE A 208 -1.58 6.36 -9.34
N VAL A 209 -0.41 6.27 -8.72
CA VAL A 209 -0.25 5.89 -7.31
C VAL A 209 0.33 7.09 -6.58
N THR A 210 -0.29 7.48 -5.47
CA THR A 210 0.17 8.60 -4.65
C THR A 210 0.15 8.22 -3.17
N THR A 211 1.25 8.49 -2.50
CA THR A 211 1.39 8.30 -1.05
C THR A 211 1.74 9.63 -0.39
N VAL A 212 1.02 9.94 0.68
CA VAL A 212 1.25 11.10 1.54
C VAL A 212 1.59 10.64 2.93
N TRP A 213 2.63 11.21 3.49
CA TRP A 213 3.03 11.07 4.88
C TRP A 213 3.07 12.44 5.55
N VAL A 214 2.56 12.50 6.78
CA VAL A 214 2.67 13.65 7.65
C VAL A 214 3.20 13.19 9.00
N GLY A 215 4.26 13.83 9.47
CA GLY A 215 4.94 13.50 10.72
C GLY A 215 6.03 14.53 11.03
N ASN A 216 6.58 14.44 12.22
CA ASN A 216 7.76 15.21 12.64
C ASN A 216 9.03 14.37 12.49
N ASP A 217 10.15 15.00 12.18
CA ASP A 217 11.45 14.32 12.05
C ASP A 217 11.89 13.69 13.37
N ASP A 218 11.51 14.27 14.50
CA ASP A 218 11.81 13.78 15.83
C ASP A 218 10.79 12.76 16.36
N PHE A 219 9.85 12.32 15.53
CA PHE A 219 8.77 11.39 15.89
C PHE A 219 7.91 11.85 17.08
N GLU A 220 7.73 13.14 17.23
CA GLU A 220 6.79 13.70 18.20
C GLU A 220 5.34 13.58 17.71
N SER A 221 4.40 13.56 18.67
CA SER A 221 2.97 13.52 18.34
C SER A 221 2.54 14.75 17.54
N LEU A 222 1.70 14.54 16.54
CA LEU A 222 1.07 15.61 15.76
C LEU A 222 -0.06 16.31 16.54
N GLY A 223 -0.51 15.72 17.65
CA GLY A 223 -1.59 16.21 18.48
C GLY A 223 -2.78 15.26 18.57
N ASP A 224 -3.76 15.66 19.39
CA ASP A 224 -4.97 14.88 19.59
C ASP A 224 -5.86 14.88 18.34
N ASN A 225 -6.42 13.71 18.00
CA ASN A 225 -7.30 13.49 16.84
C ASN A 225 -6.64 13.67 15.47
N GLU A 226 -5.31 13.67 15.40
CA GLU A 226 -4.59 13.68 14.14
C GLU A 226 -4.46 12.27 13.57
N PHE A 227 -5.21 12.00 12.51
CA PHE A 227 -5.29 10.70 11.84
C PHE A 227 -4.90 10.82 10.37
N GLY A 228 -4.59 9.72 9.74
CA GLY A 228 -4.40 9.67 8.29
C GLY A 228 -5.60 10.24 7.51
N SER A 229 -6.81 10.14 8.07
CA SER A 229 -8.04 10.70 7.47
C SER A 229 -8.22 12.22 7.68
N THR A 230 -7.54 12.83 8.64
CA THR A 230 -7.65 14.26 8.96
C THR A 230 -6.47 15.08 8.49
N THR A 231 -5.30 14.45 8.32
CA THR A 231 -4.04 15.10 7.94
C THR A 231 -3.56 14.69 6.54
N ALA A 232 -3.14 13.43 6.35
CA ALA A 232 -2.58 12.97 5.07
C ALA A 232 -3.62 12.88 3.94
N LEU A 233 -4.84 12.45 4.25
CA LEU A 233 -5.91 12.30 3.27
C LEU A 233 -6.32 13.61 2.58
N PRO A 234 -6.52 14.75 3.27
CA PRO A 234 -6.84 16.01 2.59
C PRO A 234 -5.78 16.44 1.59
N ILE A 235 -4.49 16.28 1.92
CA ILE A 235 -3.37 16.61 1.02
C ILE A 235 -3.44 15.70 -0.22
N TRP A 236 -3.70 14.41 -0.02
CA TRP A 236 -3.86 13.46 -1.11
C TRP A 236 -5.05 13.84 -2.01
N VAL A 237 -6.18 14.24 -1.44
CA VAL A 237 -7.38 14.66 -2.18
C VAL A 237 -7.09 15.88 -3.04
N ASP A 238 -6.47 16.92 -2.49
CA ASP A 238 -6.15 18.15 -3.23
C ASP A 238 -5.23 17.86 -4.42
N TYR A 239 -4.21 17.03 -4.21
CA TYR A 239 -3.31 16.62 -5.27
C TYR A 239 -4.04 15.79 -6.34
N MET A 240 -4.84 14.80 -5.94
CA MET A 240 -5.50 13.88 -6.87
C MET A 240 -6.67 14.55 -7.60
N ASP A 241 -7.37 15.53 -7.02
CA ASP A 241 -8.37 16.32 -7.74
C ASP A 241 -7.76 17.01 -8.97
N PHE A 242 -6.53 17.53 -8.81
CA PHE A 242 -5.79 18.10 -9.94
C PHE A 242 -5.28 17.03 -10.92
N ALA A 243 -4.69 15.95 -10.41
CA ALA A 243 -4.09 14.89 -11.21
C ALA A 243 -5.14 14.13 -12.04
N PHE A 244 -6.28 13.84 -11.43
CA PHE A 244 -7.39 13.13 -12.07
C PHE A 244 -8.03 13.88 -13.24
N LYS A 245 -7.92 15.20 -13.31
CA LYS A 245 -8.36 15.99 -14.48
C LYS A 245 -7.56 15.71 -15.75
N LYS A 246 -6.40 15.05 -15.60
CA LYS A 246 -5.47 14.75 -16.69
C LYS A 246 -5.51 13.29 -17.15
N VAL A 247 -6.31 12.46 -16.51
CA VAL A 247 -6.45 11.03 -16.84
C VAL A 247 -7.93 10.67 -16.92
N ASP A 248 -8.25 9.81 -17.87
CA ASP A 248 -9.60 9.33 -18.05
C ASP A 248 -10.03 8.44 -16.85
N ILE A 249 -11.36 8.29 -16.70
CA ILE A 249 -11.91 7.33 -15.75
C ILE A 249 -11.64 5.92 -16.30
N ASP A 250 -10.97 5.10 -15.49
CA ASP A 250 -10.61 3.74 -15.84
C ASP A 250 -10.96 2.81 -14.69
N GLU A 251 -12.10 2.13 -14.82
CA GLU A 251 -12.57 1.18 -13.80
C GLU A 251 -11.69 -0.07 -13.79
N PHE A 252 -11.43 -0.59 -12.59
CA PHE A 252 -10.66 -1.81 -12.43
C PHE A 252 -11.34 -2.99 -13.12
N THR A 253 -10.62 -3.64 -14.02
CA THR A 253 -11.13 -4.75 -14.81
C THR A 253 -11.04 -6.06 -14.03
N LEU A 254 -12.17 -6.78 -13.96
CA LEU A 254 -12.22 -8.10 -13.31
C LEU A 254 -11.41 -9.12 -14.13
N PRO A 255 -10.36 -9.73 -13.57
CA PRO A 255 -9.60 -10.75 -14.25
C PRO A 255 -10.36 -12.08 -14.36
N ASP A 256 -9.99 -12.89 -15.35
CA ASP A 256 -10.51 -14.24 -15.47
C ASP A 256 -10.15 -15.11 -14.24
N GLY A 257 -11.01 -16.08 -13.91
CA GLY A 257 -10.77 -16.98 -12.78
C GLY A 257 -11.31 -16.47 -11.44
N ILE A 258 -11.97 -15.32 -11.40
CA ILE A 258 -12.72 -14.83 -10.23
C ILE A 258 -14.23 -15.02 -10.46
N SER A 259 -14.94 -15.30 -9.38
CA SER A 259 -16.41 -15.36 -9.37
C SER A 259 -16.98 -14.56 -8.21
N TYR A 260 -18.13 -13.88 -8.46
CA TYR A 260 -18.95 -13.31 -7.40
C TYR A 260 -19.85 -14.40 -6.84
N VAL A 261 -19.74 -14.65 -5.55
CA VAL A 261 -20.51 -15.66 -4.85
C VAL A 261 -21.30 -15.01 -3.73
N ARG A 262 -22.59 -15.36 -3.61
CA ARG A 262 -23.42 -14.84 -2.54
C ARG A 262 -23.12 -15.60 -1.25
N ILE A 263 -22.73 -14.89 -0.22
CA ILE A 263 -22.46 -15.43 1.13
C ILE A 263 -23.32 -14.74 2.18
N ASN A 264 -23.60 -15.49 3.25
CA ASN A 264 -24.26 -14.94 4.43
C ASN A 264 -23.26 -14.05 5.21
N LYS A 265 -23.68 -12.85 5.53
CA LYS A 265 -22.84 -11.84 6.19
C LYS A 265 -22.38 -12.26 7.60
N LYS A 266 -23.18 -13.06 8.30
CA LYS A 266 -22.89 -13.49 9.67
C LYS A 266 -22.04 -14.76 9.73
N THR A 267 -22.34 -15.73 8.86
CA THR A 267 -21.69 -17.04 8.90
C THR A 267 -20.52 -17.16 7.94
N GLY A 268 -20.50 -16.37 6.86
CA GLY A 268 -19.55 -16.49 5.75
C GLY A 268 -19.85 -17.66 4.82
N GLU A 269 -20.90 -18.44 5.06
CA GLU A 269 -21.27 -19.59 4.25
C GLU A 269 -22.03 -19.18 2.98
N LEU A 270 -22.05 -20.07 1.99
CA LEU A 270 -22.82 -19.88 0.77
C LEU A 270 -24.30 -19.65 1.06
N SER A 271 -24.86 -18.56 0.56
CA SER A 271 -26.29 -18.26 0.68
C SER A 271 -27.03 -18.66 -0.59
N LYS A 272 -28.08 -19.51 -0.44
CA LYS A 272 -28.92 -20.00 -1.54
C LYS A 272 -30.09 -19.06 -1.87
N SER A 273 -30.37 -18.09 -1.01
CA SER A 273 -31.50 -17.17 -1.15
C SER A 273 -31.06 -15.72 -0.99
N ALA A 274 -31.91 -14.78 -1.46
CA ALA A 274 -31.74 -13.36 -1.21
C ALA A 274 -32.20 -13.04 0.23
N GLU A 275 -31.54 -13.62 1.22
CA GLU A 275 -31.73 -13.28 2.62
C GLU A 275 -31.22 -11.84 2.85
N ASP A 276 -31.88 -11.09 3.73
CA ASP A 276 -31.55 -9.69 4.02
C ASP A 276 -30.11 -9.46 4.55
N GLU A 277 -29.44 -10.54 4.96
CA GLU A 277 -28.09 -10.54 5.49
C GLU A 277 -27.05 -11.17 4.56
N SER A 278 -27.33 -11.28 3.27
CA SER A 278 -26.40 -11.81 2.26
C SER A 278 -25.80 -10.69 1.38
N TYR A 279 -24.58 -10.92 0.89
CA TYR A 279 -23.90 -10.04 -0.08
C TYR A 279 -23.05 -10.86 -1.03
N PHE A 280 -22.56 -10.23 -2.11
CA PHE A 280 -21.64 -10.87 -3.03
C PHE A 280 -20.20 -10.65 -2.61
N GLU A 281 -19.41 -11.75 -2.52
CA GLU A 281 -17.99 -11.74 -2.24
C GLU A 281 -17.23 -12.35 -3.42
N LEU A 282 -15.97 -11.96 -3.58
CA LEU A 282 -15.06 -12.46 -4.61
C LEU A 282 -14.36 -13.73 -4.13
N PHE A 283 -14.34 -14.74 -4.98
CA PHE A 283 -13.62 -16.00 -4.76
C PHE A 283 -12.85 -16.39 -6.01
N LEU A 284 -11.73 -17.07 -5.82
CA LEU A 284 -11.08 -17.79 -6.89
C LEU A 284 -11.96 -18.97 -7.29
N ARG A 285 -12.10 -19.24 -8.59
CA ARG A 285 -13.00 -20.32 -9.08
C ARG A 285 -12.58 -21.69 -8.58
N GLU A 286 -11.29 -21.90 -8.39
CA GLU A 286 -10.72 -23.16 -7.88
C GLU A 286 -11.00 -23.39 -6.40
N ASP A 287 -11.43 -22.39 -5.66
CA ASP A 287 -11.75 -22.47 -4.22
C ASP A 287 -13.24 -22.70 -3.96
N LEU A 288 -14.06 -22.79 -5.01
CA LEU A 288 -15.51 -23.02 -4.96
C LEU A 288 -15.84 -24.51 -5.17
#